data_06b033fcf58cf938d965c3529d109f06
#
_entry.id   06b033fcf58cf938d965c3529d109f06
#
_cell.length_a   1.000
_cell.length_b   1.000
_cell.length_c   1.000
_cell.angle_alpha   90.00
_cell.angle_beta   90.00
_cell.angle_gamma   90.00
#
_symmetry.space_group_name_H-M   'P 1'
#
loop_
_entity.id
_entity.type
_entity.pdbx_description
1 polymer ?
#
loop_
_entity_poly.entity_id
_entity_poly.type
_entity_poly.pdbx_seq_one_letter_code
_entity_poly.pdbx_strand_id
1 'polypeptide(L)'
;MKTFSEMILWELEQEAKRKGNSLQEVFLSAVRRSEEPVTMFLVNGVMLQGEIAAFDLFCMLLERDRLCQLVYKHAVSTVQPENPVNLAEMQGEEPSA
;
A
#
# COMPACT_ATOMS: atom_id res chain seq x y z
N MET A 1 9.88 2.47 24.98
CA MET A 1 10.23 1.33 24.15
C MET A 1 9.31 1.24 22.94
N LYS A 2 9.84 0.96 21.79
CA LYS A 2 9.00 0.88 20.59
C LYS A 2 8.34 -0.46 20.49
N THR A 3 7.13 -0.47 19.96
CA THR A 3 6.45 -1.73 19.70
C THR A 3 7.08 -2.36 18.47
N PHE A 4 6.74 -3.63 18.25
CA PHE A 4 7.22 -4.34 17.08
C PHE A 4 6.78 -3.61 15.81
N SER A 5 5.54 -3.15 15.76
CA SER A 5 5.05 -2.42 14.59
C SER A 5 5.82 -1.14 14.36
N GLU A 6 6.16 -0.42 15.41
CA GLU A 6 6.91 0.81 15.25
C GLU A 6 8.30 0.56 14.71
N MET A 7 8.93 -0.52 15.15
CA MET A 7 10.25 -0.87 14.65
C MET A 7 10.21 -1.24 13.17
N ILE A 8 9.18 -1.97 12.77
CA ILE A 8 9.04 -2.36 11.37
C ILE A 8 8.77 -1.13 10.51
N LEU A 9 7.94 -0.23 10.99
CA LEU A 9 7.64 0.98 10.23
C LEU A 9 8.87 1.85 10.06
N TRP A 10 9.70 1.95 11.10
CA TRP A 10 10.92 2.72 10.99
C TRP A 10 11.86 2.12 9.94
N GLU A 11 12.00 0.79 9.96
CA GLU A 11 12.86 0.13 8.99
C GLU A 11 12.30 0.27 7.57
N LEU A 12 10.98 0.25 7.45
CA LEU A 12 10.37 0.43 6.16
C LEU A 12 10.67 1.81 5.59
N GLU A 13 10.66 2.83 6.44
CA GLU A 13 11.00 4.17 5.99
C GLU A 13 12.45 4.26 5.57
N GLN A 14 13.33 3.61 6.30
CA GLN A 14 14.75 3.62 5.95
C GLN A 14 14.98 2.90 4.62
N GLU A 15 14.26 1.82 4.42
CA GLU A 15 14.38 1.07 3.19
C GLU A 15 13.93 1.90 2.00
N ALA A 16 12.83 2.60 2.15
CA ALA A 16 12.32 3.43 1.07
C ALA A 16 13.32 4.51 0.72
N LYS A 17 13.91 5.14 1.71
CA LYS A 17 14.90 6.18 1.47
C LYS A 17 16.14 5.63 0.77
N ARG A 18 16.57 4.46 1.20
CA ARG A 18 17.77 3.86 0.64
C ARG A 18 17.60 3.52 -0.82
N LYS A 19 16.42 3.11 -1.22
CA LYS A 19 16.16 2.74 -2.60
C LYS A 19 15.68 3.89 -3.45
N GLY A 20 15.52 5.06 -2.85
CA GLY A 20 14.99 6.20 -3.61
C GLY A 20 13.51 6.13 -3.84
N ASN A 21 12.81 5.21 -3.16
CA ASN A 21 11.37 5.09 -3.28
C ASN A 21 10.70 5.81 -2.14
N SER A 22 9.45 6.20 -2.32
CA SER A 22 8.68 6.78 -1.25
C SER A 22 8.09 5.68 -0.39
N LEU A 23 7.73 6.02 0.83
CA LEU A 23 7.04 5.09 1.70
C LEU A 23 5.75 4.62 1.04
N GLN A 24 5.07 5.53 0.37
CA GLN A 24 3.85 5.21 -0.32
C GLN A 24 4.07 4.12 -1.36
N GLU A 25 5.13 4.23 -2.14
CA GLU A 25 5.41 3.22 -3.16
C GLU A 25 5.71 1.86 -2.56
N VAL A 26 6.45 1.86 -1.47
CA VAL A 26 6.80 0.60 -0.80
C VAL A 26 5.55 -0.07 -0.27
N PHE A 27 4.68 0.72 0.38
CA PHE A 27 3.45 0.20 0.95
C PHE A 27 2.53 -0.34 -0.15
N LEU A 28 2.32 0.45 -1.19
CA LEU A 28 1.40 0.05 -2.25
C LEU A 28 1.93 -1.16 -3.03
N SER A 29 3.23 -1.26 -3.19
CA SER A 29 3.81 -2.43 -3.83
C SER A 29 3.55 -3.69 -3.03
N ALA A 30 3.69 -3.61 -1.71
CA ALA A 30 3.47 -4.75 -0.86
C ALA A 30 2.00 -5.19 -0.87
N VAL A 31 1.10 -4.21 -0.81
CA VAL A 31 -0.33 -4.51 -0.83
C VAL A 31 -0.71 -5.16 -2.15
N ARG A 32 -0.20 -4.62 -3.26
CA ARG A 32 -0.50 -5.17 -4.56
C ARG A 32 0.04 -6.58 -4.69
N ARG A 33 1.25 -6.80 -4.21
CA ARG A 33 1.89 -8.12 -4.30
C ARG A 33 1.14 -9.17 -3.49
N SER A 34 0.57 -8.75 -2.35
CA SER A 34 -0.15 -9.69 -1.52
C SER A 34 -1.57 -9.92 -2.01
N GLU A 35 -2.01 -9.16 -3.00
CA GLU A 35 -3.35 -9.27 -3.56
C GLU A 35 -4.42 -9.11 -2.49
N GLU A 36 -4.14 -8.26 -1.53
CA GLU A 36 -5.04 -8.08 -0.41
C GLU A 36 -6.11 -7.06 -0.77
N PRO A 37 -7.39 -7.35 -0.51
CA PRO A 37 -8.42 -6.35 -0.72
C PRO A 37 -8.21 -5.16 0.19
N VAL A 38 -8.50 -3.98 -0.29
CA VAL A 38 -8.34 -2.77 0.50
C VAL A 38 -9.63 -1.97 0.51
N THR A 39 -9.76 -1.13 1.52
CA THR A 39 -10.77 -0.10 1.54
C THR A 39 -10.04 1.23 1.39
N MET A 40 -10.46 2.01 0.41
CA MET A 40 -9.91 3.34 0.22
C MET A 40 -10.91 4.36 0.68
N PHE A 41 -10.46 5.27 1.52
CA PHE A 41 -11.31 6.36 1.98
C PHE A 41 -10.91 7.60 1.21
N LEU A 42 -11.87 8.19 0.51
CA LEU A 42 -11.61 9.37 -0.27
C LEU A 42 -11.80 10.61 0.58
N VAL A 43 -11.22 11.71 0.14
CA VAL A 43 -11.27 12.95 0.90
C VAL A 43 -12.69 13.49 1.04
N ASN A 44 -13.60 13.07 0.16
CA ASN A 44 -15.00 13.49 0.26
C ASN A 44 -15.85 12.54 1.09
N GLY A 45 -15.23 11.55 1.72
CA GLY A 45 -15.96 10.63 2.59
C GLY A 45 -16.45 9.36 1.93
N VAL A 46 -16.28 9.24 0.62
CA VAL A 46 -16.70 8.04 -0.08
C VAL A 46 -15.72 6.91 0.21
N MET A 47 -16.23 5.69 0.34
CA MET A 47 -15.40 4.52 0.51
C MET A 47 -15.43 3.68 -0.73
N LEU A 48 -14.27 3.20 -1.16
CA LEU A 48 -14.17 2.28 -2.28
C LEU A 48 -13.48 1.02 -1.79
N GLN A 49 -13.88 -0.13 -2.30
CA GLN A 49 -13.27 -1.40 -1.92
C GLN A 49 -12.84 -2.16 -3.16
N GLY A 50 -11.76 -2.88 -3.05
CA GLY A 50 -11.26 -3.70 -4.14
C GLY A 50 -9.81 -4.04 -3.94
N GLU A 51 -9.16 -4.51 -5.00
CA GLU A 51 -7.75 -4.82 -4.96
C GLU A 51 -6.99 -3.83 -5.82
N ILE A 52 -5.81 -3.47 -5.38
CA ILE A 52 -4.97 -2.57 -6.16
C ILE A 52 -4.30 -3.40 -7.25
N ALA A 53 -4.73 -3.20 -8.48
CA ALA A 53 -4.19 -3.95 -9.61
C ALA A 53 -2.89 -3.33 -10.12
N ALA A 54 -2.78 -2.01 -10.02
CA ALA A 54 -1.59 -1.31 -10.48
C ALA A 54 -1.60 0.08 -9.89
N PHE A 55 -0.46 0.73 -9.89
CA PHE A 55 -0.41 2.12 -9.47
C PHE A 55 0.80 2.79 -10.09
N ASP A 56 0.75 4.10 -10.18
CA ASP A 56 1.90 4.85 -10.61
C ASP A 56 2.05 6.06 -9.71
N LEU A 57 2.75 7.06 -10.16
CA LEU A 57 3.04 8.22 -9.35
C LEU A 57 1.79 9.00 -8.94
N PHE A 58 0.77 9.00 -9.77
CA PHE A 58 -0.41 9.82 -9.52
C PHE A 58 -1.71 9.07 -9.34
N CYS A 59 -1.77 7.83 -9.78
CA CYS A 59 -3.03 7.09 -9.86
C CYS A 59 -2.90 5.68 -9.37
N MET A 60 -4.04 5.08 -9.06
CA MET A 60 -4.13 3.67 -8.72
C MET A 60 -5.29 3.07 -9.49
N LEU A 61 -5.13 1.82 -9.91
CA LEU A 61 -6.23 1.06 -10.49
C LEU A 61 -6.80 0.15 -9.42
N LEU A 62 -8.06 0.33 -9.14
CA LEU A 62 -8.76 -0.46 -8.15
C LEU A 62 -9.70 -1.41 -8.88
N GLU A 63 -9.55 -2.69 -8.63
CA GLU A 63 -10.34 -3.69 -9.32
C GLU A 63 -11.26 -4.42 -8.37
N ARG A 64 -12.51 -4.60 -8.76
CA ARG A 64 -13.45 -5.35 -7.96
C ARG A 64 -14.48 -5.95 -8.90
N ASP A 65 -14.71 -7.25 -8.79
CA ASP A 65 -15.74 -7.94 -9.59
C ASP A 65 -15.57 -7.66 -11.07
N ARG A 66 -14.34 -7.68 -11.53
CA ARG A 66 -13.98 -7.47 -12.93
C ARG A 66 -14.19 -6.05 -13.41
N LEU A 67 -14.54 -5.15 -12.51
CA LEU A 67 -14.65 -3.74 -12.84
C LEU A 67 -13.39 -3.05 -12.34
N CYS A 68 -12.89 -2.12 -13.14
CA CYS A 68 -11.66 -1.45 -12.82
C CYS A 68 -11.92 0.05 -12.75
N GLN A 69 -11.47 0.67 -11.68
CA GLN A 69 -11.62 2.11 -11.51
C GLN A 69 -10.27 2.75 -11.42
N LEU A 70 -10.11 3.88 -12.09
CA LEU A 70 -8.90 4.66 -11.97
C LEU A 70 -9.12 5.67 -10.86
N VAL A 71 -8.31 5.60 -9.83
CA VAL A 71 -8.44 6.44 -8.67
C VAL A 71 -7.24 7.35 -8.57
N TYR A 72 -7.46 8.65 -8.50
CA TYR A 72 -6.36 9.59 -8.40
C TYR A 72 -5.90 9.68 -6.95
N LYS A 73 -4.60 9.59 -6.73
CA LYS A 73 -4.06 9.55 -5.39
C LYS A 73 -4.41 10.80 -4.59
N HIS A 74 -4.53 11.94 -5.24
CA HIS A 74 -4.82 13.17 -4.50
C HIS A 74 -6.24 13.17 -3.92
N ALA A 75 -7.09 12.27 -4.36
CA ALA A 75 -8.44 12.17 -3.82
C ALA A 75 -8.55 11.15 -2.69
N VAL A 76 -7.46 10.45 -2.38
CA VAL A 76 -7.48 9.38 -1.39
C VAL A 76 -6.86 9.88 -0.10
N SER A 77 -7.54 9.68 1.02
CA SER A 77 -6.99 10.02 2.31
C SER A 77 -6.35 8.81 2.98
N THR A 78 -6.90 7.63 2.78
CA THR A 78 -6.42 6.44 3.48
C THR A 78 -6.62 5.19 2.63
N VAL A 79 -5.63 4.31 2.67
CA VAL A 79 -5.74 2.99 2.05
C VAL A 79 -5.57 1.99 3.17
N GLN A 80 -6.58 1.18 3.41
CA GLN A 80 -6.54 0.23 4.51
C GLN A 80 -6.76 -1.19 4.01
N PRO A 81 -5.73 -2.06 4.08
CA PRO A 81 -5.93 -3.45 3.73
C PRO A 81 -6.93 -4.09 4.68
N GLU A 82 -7.75 -4.98 4.16
CA GLU A 82 -8.77 -5.61 4.99
C GLU A 82 -8.18 -6.58 5.98
N ASN A 83 -7.09 -7.21 5.62
CA ASN A 83 -6.41 -8.11 6.53
C ASN A 83 -4.99 -7.59 6.74
N PRO A 84 -4.36 -7.98 7.82
CA PRO A 84 -3.02 -7.48 8.09
C PRO A 84 -2.05 -7.85 6.97
N VAL A 85 -1.22 -6.89 6.59
CA VAL A 85 -0.20 -7.13 5.62
C VAL A 85 1.09 -7.38 6.38
N ASN A 86 1.89 -8.31 5.90
CA ASN A 86 3.13 -8.65 6.57
C ASN A 86 4.14 -7.55 6.32
N LEU A 87 4.35 -6.71 7.30
CA LEU A 87 5.25 -5.57 7.15
C LEU A 87 6.69 -6.01 6.95
N ALA A 88 7.04 -7.16 7.46
CA ALA A 88 8.39 -7.66 7.24
C ALA A 88 8.63 -7.96 5.76
N GLU A 89 7.61 -8.38 5.05
CA GLU A 89 7.77 -8.61 3.63
C GLU A 89 7.93 -7.31 2.88
N MET A 90 7.36 -6.23 3.41
CA MET A 90 7.55 -4.96 2.77
C MET A 90 8.98 -4.52 2.83
N GLN A 91 9.68 -4.83 3.97
CA GLN A 91 11.02 -4.43 4.06
C GLN A 91 11.87 -5.19 3.20
N GLY A 92 11.59 -6.38 2.94
CA GLY A 92 12.56 -7.07 2.34
C GLY A 92 12.55 -7.30 1.12
N GLU A 93 12.45 -7.06 0.69
CA GLU A 93 12.52 -7.32 -0.40
C GLU A 93 12.80 -8.54 -0.68
N GLU A 94 13.01 -9.08 -1.19
CA GLU A 94 13.12 -10.26 -1.47
C GLU A 94 13.92 -10.97 -0.85
N PRO A 95 13.62 -11.93 -0.65
CA PRO A 95 14.31 -12.78 0.09
C PRO A 95 15.35 -13.09 -0.56
N SER A 96 16.23 -12.92 -0.12
CA SER A 96 17.32 -13.19 -0.65
C SER A 96 17.40 -14.51 -0.71
N ALA A 97 16.83 -15.05 -0.67
CA ALA A 97 16.96 -16.32 -0.79
C ALA A 97 17.76 -16.91 -0.31
#